data_9275589da46b06a95c00447f471f36a6
#
_entry.id   9275589da46b06a95c00447f471f36a6
#
_cell.length_a   1.000
_cell.length_b   1.000
_cell.length_c   1.000
_cell.angle_alpha   90.00
_cell.angle_beta   90.00
_cell.angle_gamma   90.00
#
_symmetry.space_group_name_H-M   'P 1'
#
loop_
_entity.id
_entity.type
_entity.pdbx_description
1 polymer ?
#
loop_
_entity_poly.entity_id
_entity_poly.type
_entity_poly.pdbx_seq_one_letter_code
_entity_poly.pdbx_strand_id
1 'polypeptide(L)'
;SSAVIGYDCRHSSPAYHDALVEGILSTGTDVISIGMVPTPALYFAVKHLNRQGGVMITASHNPPEYNGFKVWAGQSTIHGEEIQKIKAIFEEGAFAEGTGTASRIDIIPTYKQDILSRFKLARPVKVVLDGGNGAGGEICADILTKLGATVIPMFCEPDGDFPNHHPDPVVEANMQALICLLYTS
;
A
#
# COMPACT_ATOMS: atom_id res chain seq x y z
N SER A 1 -17.56 -14.71 -3.11
CA SER A 1 -16.39 -13.92 -3.55
C SER A 1 -15.74 -13.23 -2.36
N SER A 2 -14.47 -12.80 -2.52
CA SER A 2 -13.80 -12.05 -1.45
C SER A 2 -12.79 -11.07 -2.02
N ALA A 3 -12.68 -9.90 -1.37
CA ALA A 3 -11.75 -8.84 -1.71
C ALA A 3 -10.75 -8.58 -0.58
N VAL A 4 -9.51 -8.20 -0.93
CA VAL A 4 -8.49 -7.78 0.03
C VAL A 4 -8.44 -6.26 0.06
N ILE A 5 -8.45 -5.65 1.25
CA ILE A 5 -8.41 -4.20 1.40
C ILE A 5 -7.25 -3.79 2.29
N GLY A 6 -6.43 -2.88 1.78
CA GLY A 6 -5.36 -2.23 2.50
C GLY A 6 -5.38 -0.72 2.29
N TYR A 7 -4.67 0.01 3.12
CA TYR A 7 -4.61 1.46 3.07
C TYR A 7 -3.22 1.99 3.47
N ASP A 8 -2.92 3.23 3.08
CA ASP A 8 -1.71 3.93 3.45
C ASP A 8 -1.84 4.71 4.78
N CYS A 9 -0.81 5.48 5.14
CA CYS A 9 -0.76 6.19 6.43
C CYS A 9 -1.57 7.51 6.46
N ARG A 10 -2.27 7.90 5.40
CA ARG A 10 -3.04 9.16 5.37
C ARG A 10 -4.16 9.17 6.39
N HIS A 11 -4.40 10.31 7.01
CA HIS A 11 -5.43 10.46 8.06
C HIS A 11 -6.84 10.10 7.61
N SER A 12 -7.15 10.31 6.34
CA SER A 12 -8.45 9.94 5.75
C SER A 12 -8.59 8.46 5.41
N SER A 13 -7.49 7.70 5.34
CA SER A 13 -7.50 6.32 4.87
C SER A 13 -8.34 5.37 5.74
N PRO A 14 -8.34 5.44 7.09
CA PRO A 14 -9.20 4.58 7.91
C PRO A 14 -10.70 4.81 7.65
N ALA A 15 -11.14 6.05 7.50
CA ALA A 15 -12.55 6.36 7.25
C ALA A 15 -13.01 5.82 5.87
N TYR A 16 -12.18 5.98 4.85
CA TYR A 16 -12.45 5.39 3.53
C TYR A 16 -12.42 3.86 3.55
N HIS A 17 -11.51 3.27 4.35
CA HIS A 17 -11.47 1.82 4.54
C HIS A 17 -12.78 1.29 5.12
N ASP A 18 -13.27 1.90 6.19
CA ASP A 18 -14.48 1.44 6.88
C ASP A 18 -15.72 1.56 5.98
N ALA A 19 -15.88 2.69 5.29
CA ALA A 19 -16.97 2.89 4.33
C ALA A 19 -16.91 1.90 3.15
N LEU A 20 -15.70 1.63 2.62
CA LEU A 20 -15.51 0.67 1.53
C LEU A 20 -15.82 -0.76 1.99
N VAL A 21 -15.38 -1.14 3.18
CA VAL A 21 -15.67 -2.46 3.76
C VAL A 21 -17.18 -2.64 3.93
N GLU A 22 -17.89 -1.66 4.52
CA GLU A 22 -19.34 -1.69 4.67
C GLU A 22 -20.04 -1.87 3.31
N GLY A 23 -19.66 -1.06 2.30
CA GLY A 23 -20.23 -1.15 0.98
C GLY A 23 -20.00 -2.51 0.31
N ILE A 24 -18.82 -3.09 0.42
CA ILE A 24 -18.52 -4.42 -0.15
C ILE A 24 -19.30 -5.51 0.57
N LEU A 25 -19.37 -5.49 1.89
CA LEU A 25 -20.12 -6.48 2.68
C LEU A 25 -21.61 -6.47 2.34
N SER A 26 -22.20 -5.30 2.07
CA SER A 26 -23.62 -5.16 1.69
C SER A 26 -23.95 -5.83 0.35
N THR A 27 -22.96 -6.12 -0.50
CA THR A 27 -23.14 -6.89 -1.74
C THR A 27 -23.03 -8.41 -1.57
N GLY A 28 -22.80 -8.92 -0.36
CA GLY A 28 -22.55 -10.34 -0.10
C GLY A 28 -21.12 -10.80 -0.41
N THR A 29 -20.20 -9.85 -0.64
CA THR A 29 -18.78 -10.15 -0.87
C THR A 29 -18.03 -10.07 0.46
N ASP A 30 -17.23 -11.07 0.77
CA ASP A 30 -16.39 -11.08 1.97
C ASP A 30 -15.21 -10.13 1.82
N VAL A 31 -14.73 -9.59 2.96
CA VAL A 31 -13.58 -8.70 3.01
C VAL A 31 -12.48 -9.27 3.90
N ILE A 32 -11.25 -9.20 3.40
CA ILE A 32 -10.04 -9.45 4.19
C ILE A 32 -9.29 -8.12 4.31
N SER A 33 -9.37 -7.49 5.47
CA SER A 33 -8.57 -6.30 5.77
C SER A 33 -7.15 -6.68 6.14
N ILE A 34 -6.18 -6.03 5.50
CA ILE A 34 -4.74 -6.22 5.81
C ILE A 34 -4.12 -4.99 6.49
N GLY A 35 -4.95 -4.00 6.84
CA GLY A 35 -4.53 -2.80 7.57
C GLY A 35 -3.67 -1.85 6.75
N MET A 36 -2.83 -1.08 7.46
CA MET A 36 -1.91 -0.13 6.86
C MET A 36 -0.71 -0.88 6.25
N VAL A 37 -0.55 -0.77 4.93
CA VAL A 37 0.47 -1.47 4.15
C VAL A 37 0.92 -0.64 2.95
N PRO A 38 2.12 -0.87 2.39
CA PRO A 38 2.46 -0.32 1.08
C PRO A 38 1.72 -1.07 -0.04
N THR A 39 1.46 -0.38 -1.14
CA THR A 39 0.74 -0.92 -2.31
C THR A 39 1.22 -2.31 -2.79
N PRO A 40 2.53 -2.59 -2.89
CA PRO A 40 3.00 -3.92 -3.29
C PRO A 40 2.56 -5.04 -2.37
N ALA A 41 2.40 -4.77 -1.07
CA ALA A 41 1.93 -5.78 -0.11
C ALA A 41 0.45 -6.13 -0.33
N LEU A 42 -0.38 -5.19 -0.80
CA LEU A 42 -1.75 -5.50 -1.22
C LEU A 42 -1.76 -6.45 -2.43
N TYR A 43 -0.97 -6.14 -3.47
CA TYR A 43 -0.91 -7.00 -4.67
C TYR A 43 -0.40 -8.39 -4.34
N PHE A 44 0.60 -8.47 -3.47
CA PHE A 44 1.07 -9.73 -2.92
C PHE A 44 -0.07 -10.47 -2.20
N ALA A 45 -0.80 -9.81 -1.32
CA ALA A 45 -1.89 -10.41 -0.56
C ALA A 45 -2.99 -10.98 -1.45
N VAL A 46 -3.42 -10.23 -2.48
CA VAL A 46 -4.43 -10.73 -3.46
C VAL A 46 -3.98 -12.03 -4.10
N LYS A 47 -2.72 -12.10 -4.54
CA LYS A 47 -2.15 -13.29 -5.17
C LYS A 47 -1.93 -14.43 -4.17
N HIS A 48 -1.30 -14.14 -3.05
CA HIS A 48 -0.94 -15.14 -2.02
C HIS A 48 -2.18 -15.80 -1.40
N LEU A 49 -3.22 -15.01 -1.13
CA LEU A 49 -4.48 -15.50 -0.58
C LEU A 49 -5.44 -16.04 -1.66
N ASN A 50 -5.02 -16.03 -2.93
CA ASN A 50 -5.82 -16.47 -4.08
C ASN A 50 -7.20 -15.81 -4.12
N ARG A 51 -7.25 -14.47 -4.04
CA ARG A 51 -8.49 -13.69 -4.08
C ARG A 51 -8.72 -13.07 -5.45
N GLN A 52 -10.02 -12.80 -5.76
CA GLN A 52 -10.44 -12.30 -7.06
C GLN A 52 -10.14 -10.82 -7.25
N GLY A 53 -10.01 -10.06 -6.15
CA GLY A 53 -9.78 -8.63 -6.20
C GLY A 53 -9.24 -8.05 -4.92
N GLY A 54 -8.87 -6.78 -5.00
CA GLY A 54 -8.44 -5.99 -3.86
C GLY A 54 -8.45 -4.50 -4.14
N VAL A 55 -8.47 -3.71 -3.08
CA VAL A 55 -8.44 -2.26 -3.17
C VAL A 55 -7.37 -1.71 -2.24
N MET A 56 -6.49 -0.89 -2.79
CA MET A 56 -5.54 -0.08 -2.03
C MET A 56 -6.04 1.34 -1.93
N ILE A 57 -6.22 1.82 -0.71
CA ILE A 57 -6.62 3.19 -0.42
C ILE A 57 -5.35 4.01 -0.26
N THR A 58 -5.06 4.87 -1.23
CA THR A 58 -3.86 5.70 -1.29
C THR A 58 -3.95 6.75 -2.37
N ALA A 59 -3.38 7.92 -2.15
CA ALA A 59 -3.16 8.91 -3.19
C ALA A 59 -1.71 8.91 -3.72
N SER A 60 -0.93 7.86 -3.45
CA SER A 60 0.46 7.74 -3.92
C SER A 60 1.33 8.91 -3.43
N HIS A 61 1.84 9.74 -4.37
CA HIS A 61 2.73 10.87 -4.10
C HIS A 61 1.99 12.23 -3.97
N ASN A 62 0.67 12.23 -3.95
CA ASN A 62 -0.11 13.46 -3.78
C ASN A 62 0.02 14.04 -2.37
N PRO A 63 -0.29 15.34 -2.17
CA PRO A 63 -0.36 15.97 -0.86
C PRO A 63 -1.23 15.22 0.16
N PRO A 64 -1.06 15.46 1.48
CA PRO A 64 -1.72 14.69 2.56
C PRO A 64 -3.25 14.75 2.52
N GLU A 65 -3.84 15.83 2.04
CA GLU A 65 -5.29 16.03 1.92
C GLU A 65 -5.96 15.19 0.82
N TYR A 66 -5.18 14.67 -0.13
CA TYR A 66 -5.70 13.79 -1.20
C TYR A 66 -5.76 12.35 -0.73
N ASN A 67 -6.71 11.62 -1.30
CA ASN A 67 -6.75 10.16 -1.20
C ASN A 67 -7.36 9.57 -2.48
N GLY A 68 -7.32 8.24 -2.62
CA GLY A 68 -7.84 7.56 -3.80
C GLY A 68 -7.84 6.04 -3.65
N PHE A 69 -8.21 5.37 -4.74
CA PHE A 69 -8.37 3.93 -4.75
C PHE A 69 -7.66 3.32 -5.95
N LYS A 70 -6.77 2.36 -5.70
CA LYS A 70 -6.22 1.48 -6.74
C LYS A 70 -6.93 0.16 -6.66
N VAL A 71 -7.71 -0.18 -7.67
CA VAL A 71 -8.53 -1.39 -7.71
C VAL A 71 -7.83 -2.48 -8.51
N TRP A 72 -7.71 -3.64 -7.91
CA TRP A 72 -7.27 -4.87 -8.56
C TRP A 72 -8.47 -5.75 -8.84
N ALA A 73 -8.66 -6.20 -10.08
CA ALA A 73 -9.71 -7.13 -10.45
C ALA A 73 -9.15 -8.22 -11.37
N GLY A 74 -9.32 -9.49 -10.98
CA GLY A 74 -8.82 -10.62 -11.74
C GLY A 74 -7.29 -10.69 -11.80
N GLN A 75 -6.70 -10.34 -12.95
CA GLN A 75 -5.27 -10.52 -13.20
C GLN A 75 -4.40 -9.29 -12.90
N SER A 76 -4.99 -8.08 -12.88
CA SER A 76 -4.25 -6.82 -12.78
C SER A 76 -5.07 -5.69 -12.14
N THR A 77 -4.44 -4.53 -11.96
CA THR A 77 -5.15 -3.29 -11.64
C THR A 77 -5.97 -2.81 -12.82
N ILE A 78 -7.18 -2.33 -12.54
CA ILE A 78 -8.04 -1.73 -13.55
C ILE A 78 -7.68 -0.26 -13.80
N HIS A 79 -7.89 0.21 -15.01
CA HIS A 79 -7.61 1.57 -15.43
C HIS A 79 -8.48 1.97 -16.64
N GLY A 80 -8.49 3.26 -16.98
CA GLY A 80 -9.16 3.76 -18.18
C GLY A 80 -10.63 3.39 -18.22
N GLU A 81 -11.06 2.68 -19.27
CA GLU A 81 -12.45 2.30 -19.51
C GLU A 81 -13.05 1.39 -18.42
N GLU A 82 -12.21 0.57 -17.77
CA GLU A 82 -12.68 -0.31 -16.68
C GLU A 82 -13.13 0.49 -15.46
N ILE A 83 -12.47 1.61 -15.16
CA ILE A 83 -12.91 2.55 -14.11
C ILE A 83 -14.25 3.22 -14.51
N GLN A 84 -14.44 3.54 -15.79
CA GLN A 84 -15.70 4.11 -16.26
C GLN A 84 -16.87 3.13 -16.12
N LYS A 85 -16.63 1.82 -16.20
CA LYS A 85 -17.65 0.80 -15.90
C LYS A 85 -18.11 0.84 -14.44
N ILE A 86 -17.18 1.06 -13.48
CA ILE A 86 -17.55 1.25 -12.08
C ILE A 86 -18.46 2.48 -11.92
N LYS A 87 -18.13 3.58 -12.59
CA LYS A 87 -18.95 4.80 -12.60
C LYS A 87 -20.36 4.51 -13.14
N ALA A 88 -20.45 3.80 -14.26
CA ALA A 88 -21.75 3.45 -14.88
C ALA A 88 -22.61 2.61 -13.91
N ILE A 89 -22.04 1.58 -13.26
CA ILE A 89 -22.74 0.75 -12.26
C ILE A 89 -23.25 1.63 -11.10
N PHE A 90 -22.44 2.60 -10.66
CA PHE A 90 -22.85 3.54 -9.61
C PHE A 90 -24.01 4.43 -10.03
N GLU A 91 -23.97 4.94 -11.26
CA GLU A 91 -25.04 5.81 -11.82
C GLU A 91 -26.34 5.05 -12.06
N GLU A 92 -26.27 3.78 -12.45
CA GLU A 92 -27.43 2.91 -12.62
C GLU A 92 -28.08 2.50 -11.29
N GLY A 93 -27.32 2.51 -10.19
CA GLY A 93 -27.80 2.11 -8.87
C GLY A 93 -28.16 0.63 -8.75
N ALA A 94 -27.76 -0.20 -9.71
CA ALA A 94 -28.05 -1.64 -9.76
C ALA A 94 -27.01 -2.43 -8.94
N PHE A 95 -27.00 -2.24 -7.64
CA PHE A 95 -26.07 -2.94 -6.74
C PHE A 95 -26.58 -4.33 -6.38
N ALA A 96 -25.65 -5.30 -6.29
CA ALA A 96 -25.96 -6.58 -5.68
C ALA A 96 -26.30 -6.38 -4.20
N GLU A 97 -27.21 -7.19 -3.69
CA GLU A 97 -27.56 -7.20 -2.27
C GLU A 97 -27.15 -8.53 -1.62
N GLY A 98 -26.63 -8.45 -0.40
CA GLY A 98 -26.20 -9.63 0.34
C GLY A 98 -25.59 -9.29 1.67
N THR A 99 -25.04 -10.31 2.33
CA THR A 99 -24.35 -10.16 3.61
C THR A 99 -23.02 -10.90 3.54
N GLY A 100 -21.93 -10.14 3.43
CA GLY A 100 -20.57 -10.66 3.49
C GLY A 100 -20.04 -10.68 4.91
N THR A 101 -18.86 -11.28 5.08
CA THR A 101 -18.13 -11.34 6.37
C THR A 101 -16.80 -10.60 6.27
N ALA A 102 -16.41 -9.93 7.37
CA ALA A 102 -15.13 -9.26 7.46
C ALA A 102 -14.15 -10.10 8.31
N SER A 103 -12.90 -10.16 7.86
CA SER A 103 -11.77 -10.73 8.59
C SER A 103 -10.55 -9.84 8.50
N ARG A 104 -9.56 -10.07 9.38
CA ARG A 104 -8.29 -9.32 9.35
C ARG A 104 -7.10 -10.27 9.37
N ILE A 105 -6.09 -9.95 8.57
CA ILE A 105 -4.83 -10.69 8.47
C ILE A 105 -3.67 -9.70 8.52
N ASP A 106 -2.65 -10.00 9.34
CA ASP A 106 -1.35 -9.35 9.21
C ASP A 106 -0.55 -10.06 8.11
N ILE A 107 -0.48 -9.43 6.95
CA ILE A 107 0.20 -9.98 5.77
C ILE A 107 1.71 -9.67 5.75
N ILE A 108 2.16 -8.69 6.52
CA ILE A 108 3.53 -8.16 6.43
C ILE A 108 4.60 -9.21 6.76
N PRO A 109 4.46 -10.07 7.79
CA PRO A 109 5.44 -11.13 8.04
C PRO A 109 5.62 -12.07 6.83
N THR A 110 4.51 -12.50 6.22
CA THR A 110 4.52 -13.39 5.06
C THR A 110 5.09 -12.69 3.81
N TYR A 111 4.75 -11.43 3.59
CA TYR A 111 5.30 -10.60 2.51
C TYR A 111 6.82 -10.45 2.63
N LYS A 112 7.33 -10.13 3.84
CA LYS A 112 8.76 -10.05 4.12
C LYS A 112 9.46 -11.38 3.86
N GLN A 113 8.89 -12.48 4.33
CA GLN A 113 9.46 -13.82 4.15
C GLN A 113 9.54 -14.21 2.67
N ASP A 114 8.53 -13.91 1.87
CA ASP A 114 8.53 -14.16 0.43
C ASP A 114 9.69 -13.43 -0.26
N ILE A 115 9.89 -12.13 0.04
CA ILE A 115 11.01 -11.34 -0.51
C ILE A 115 12.35 -11.94 -0.09
N LEU A 116 12.54 -12.22 1.21
CA LEU A 116 13.78 -12.77 1.75
C LEU A 116 14.12 -14.14 1.16
N SER A 117 13.13 -14.92 0.77
CA SER A 117 13.34 -16.22 0.13
C SER A 117 13.83 -16.12 -1.32
N ARG A 118 13.52 -15.02 -1.99
CA ARG A 118 13.81 -14.82 -3.43
C ARG A 118 15.09 -14.05 -3.70
N PHE A 119 15.53 -13.21 -2.78
CA PHE A 119 16.64 -12.30 -3.01
C PHE A 119 17.80 -12.55 -2.05
N LYS A 120 19.01 -12.32 -2.55
CA LYS A 120 20.25 -12.30 -1.78
C LYS A 120 21.12 -11.17 -2.30
N LEU A 121 21.77 -10.45 -1.41
CA LEU A 121 22.78 -9.48 -1.83
C LEU A 121 24.05 -10.22 -2.26
N ALA A 122 24.62 -9.85 -3.39
CA ALA A 122 25.87 -10.41 -3.90
C ALA A 122 27.11 -9.98 -3.06
N ARG A 123 27.00 -8.86 -2.36
CA ARG A 123 28.01 -8.30 -1.46
C ARG A 123 27.36 -7.42 -0.41
N PRO A 124 28.03 -7.16 0.73
CA PRO A 124 27.56 -6.14 1.67
C PRO A 124 27.46 -4.77 1.00
N VAL A 125 26.36 -4.06 1.28
CA VAL A 125 26.11 -2.70 0.80
C VAL A 125 25.67 -1.82 1.96
N LYS A 126 26.04 -0.53 1.92
CA LYS A 126 25.48 0.50 2.78
C LYS A 126 24.38 1.21 2.00
N VAL A 127 23.23 1.40 2.62
CA VAL A 127 22.03 1.98 2.00
C VAL A 127 21.51 3.09 2.88
N VAL A 128 21.36 4.29 2.33
CA VAL A 128 20.54 5.35 2.94
C VAL A 128 19.14 5.18 2.40
N LEU A 129 18.18 5.03 3.29
CA LEU A 129 16.77 4.78 2.95
C LEU A 129 15.92 5.94 3.46
N ASP A 130 15.31 6.67 2.52
CA ASP A 130 14.30 7.67 2.82
C ASP A 130 12.90 7.03 2.66
N GLY A 131 12.15 6.95 3.75
CA GLY A 131 10.79 6.41 3.77
C GLY A 131 9.71 7.43 3.43
N GLY A 132 10.05 8.72 3.34
CA GLY A 132 9.11 9.81 3.08
C GLY A 132 7.91 9.82 4.02
N ASN A 133 8.05 9.29 5.24
CA ASN A 133 6.97 9.07 6.21
C ASN A 133 5.81 8.21 5.67
N GLY A 134 6.05 7.42 4.63
CA GLY A 134 5.05 6.54 4.03
C GLY A 134 4.96 5.16 4.70
N ALA A 135 3.93 4.40 4.37
CA ALA A 135 3.64 3.07 4.94
C ALA A 135 4.69 1.98 4.64
N GLY A 136 5.70 2.26 3.81
CA GLY A 136 6.70 1.28 3.37
C GLY A 136 8.06 1.39 4.03
N GLY A 137 8.37 2.50 4.71
CA GLY A 137 9.72 2.82 5.20
C GLY A 137 10.30 1.76 6.14
N GLU A 138 9.62 1.48 7.22
CA GLU A 138 10.03 0.48 8.23
C GLU A 138 10.12 -0.93 7.64
N ILE A 139 9.17 -1.29 6.77
CA ILE A 139 9.13 -2.61 6.13
C ILE A 139 10.35 -2.78 5.22
N CYS A 140 10.68 -1.76 4.44
CA CYS A 140 11.83 -1.77 3.55
C CYS A 140 13.15 -1.82 4.32
N ALA A 141 13.29 -1.03 5.39
CA ALA A 141 14.46 -1.03 6.26
C ALA A 141 14.72 -2.42 6.86
N ASP A 142 13.68 -3.07 7.38
CA ASP A 142 13.77 -4.42 7.96
C ASP A 142 14.18 -5.46 6.91
N ILE A 143 13.57 -5.44 5.72
CA ILE A 143 13.92 -6.34 4.62
C ILE A 143 15.38 -6.17 4.20
N LEU A 144 15.83 -4.95 3.95
CA LEU A 144 17.21 -4.68 3.53
C LEU A 144 18.23 -5.10 4.59
N THR A 145 17.93 -4.84 5.86
CA THR A 145 18.78 -5.27 6.99
C THR A 145 18.88 -6.80 7.04
N LYS A 146 17.78 -7.51 6.91
CA LYS A 146 17.75 -8.98 6.90
C LYS A 146 18.42 -9.60 5.67
N LEU A 147 18.47 -8.87 4.57
CA LEU A 147 19.27 -9.26 3.39
C LEU A 147 20.78 -9.03 3.59
N GLY A 148 21.20 -8.38 4.68
CA GLY A 148 22.61 -8.14 4.99
C GLY A 148 23.12 -6.75 4.60
N ALA A 149 22.25 -5.80 4.28
CA ALA A 149 22.63 -4.41 4.09
C ALA A 149 22.86 -3.70 5.43
N THR A 150 23.77 -2.73 5.46
CA THR A 150 23.84 -1.73 6.53
C THR A 150 22.93 -0.58 6.16
N VAL A 151 21.76 -0.49 6.81
CA VAL A 151 20.74 0.51 6.49
C VAL A 151 20.87 1.72 7.40
N ILE A 152 20.85 2.92 6.81
CA ILE A 152 20.71 4.20 7.49
C ILE A 152 19.31 4.69 7.17
N PRO A 153 18.32 4.46 8.05
CA PRO A 153 16.95 4.85 7.80
C PRO A 153 16.74 6.33 8.13
N MET A 154 15.95 7.02 7.32
CA MET A 154 15.44 8.36 7.58
C MET A 154 13.97 8.44 7.17
N PHE A 155 13.18 9.15 7.95
CA PHE A 155 11.75 9.38 7.71
C PHE A 155 10.94 8.10 7.45
N CYS A 156 11.32 7.00 8.11
CA CYS A 156 10.71 5.69 7.90
C CYS A 156 9.44 5.46 8.72
N GLU A 157 9.22 6.21 9.79
CA GLU A 157 8.01 6.16 10.60
C GLU A 157 6.82 6.70 9.78
N PRO A 158 5.71 5.95 9.66
CA PRO A 158 4.54 6.41 8.93
C PRO A 158 3.87 7.60 9.60
N ASP A 159 3.67 8.68 8.84
CA ASP A 159 3.00 9.90 9.30
C ASP A 159 2.20 10.51 8.15
N GLY A 160 0.87 10.62 8.32
CA GLY A 160 -0.04 11.11 7.29
C GLY A 160 0.11 12.60 6.95
N ASP A 161 0.84 13.37 7.77
CA ASP A 161 1.17 14.77 7.51
C ASP A 161 2.42 14.96 6.64
N PHE A 162 3.23 13.90 6.46
CA PHE A 162 4.50 13.94 5.71
C PHE A 162 5.40 15.11 6.12
N PRO A 163 5.78 15.24 7.42
CA PRO A 163 6.33 16.47 7.98
C PRO A 163 7.74 16.83 7.48
N ASN A 164 8.47 15.87 6.90
CA ASN A 164 9.87 16.09 6.52
C ASN A 164 10.03 16.65 5.10
N HIS A 165 9.29 16.10 4.15
CA HIS A 165 9.18 16.59 2.79
C HIS A 165 7.95 15.99 2.11
N HIS A 166 7.50 16.60 1.04
CA HIS A 166 6.45 16.02 0.20
C HIS A 166 6.91 14.67 -0.37
N PRO A 167 6.07 13.59 -0.28
CA PRO A 167 6.48 12.22 -0.60
C PRO A 167 6.53 11.95 -2.11
N ASP A 168 7.09 12.88 -2.88
CA ASP A 168 7.29 12.76 -4.32
C ASP A 168 8.80 12.76 -4.65
N PRO A 169 9.38 11.57 -4.96
CA PRO A 169 10.80 11.43 -5.22
C PRO A 169 11.25 11.94 -6.60
N VAL A 170 10.33 12.32 -7.49
CA VAL A 170 10.70 12.92 -8.79
C VAL A 170 11.02 14.41 -8.68
N VAL A 171 10.66 15.03 -7.55
CA VAL A 171 10.98 16.43 -7.26
C VAL A 171 12.33 16.48 -6.53
N GLU A 172 13.35 17.03 -7.17
CA GLU A 172 14.71 17.07 -6.64
C GLU A 172 14.81 17.73 -5.25
N ALA A 173 14.02 18.75 -4.99
CA ALA A 173 13.97 19.41 -3.67
C ALA A 173 13.63 18.45 -2.53
N ASN A 174 12.77 17.46 -2.77
CA ASN A 174 12.39 16.46 -1.77
C ASN A 174 13.51 15.45 -1.50
N MET A 175 14.51 15.34 -2.39
CA MET A 175 15.61 14.39 -2.27
C MET A 175 16.86 14.99 -1.60
N GLN A 176 16.87 16.28 -1.29
CA GLN A 176 18.08 16.97 -0.80
C GLN A 176 18.61 16.37 0.52
N ALA A 177 17.74 16.04 1.45
CA ALA A 177 18.14 15.41 2.72
C ALA A 177 18.80 14.05 2.50
N LEU A 178 18.22 13.21 1.61
CA LEU A 178 18.77 11.92 1.24
C LEU A 178 20.15 12.07 0.56
N ILE A 179 20.29 12.98 -0.38
CA ILE A 179 21.55 13.26 -1.08
C ILE A 179 22.62 13.71 -0.07
N CYS A 180 22.29 14.65 0.81
CA CYS A 180 23.21 15.13 1.83
C CYS A 180 23.68 13.99 2.74
N LEU A 181 22.77 13.17 3.25
CA LEU A 181 23.12 12.06 4.12
C LEU A 181 23.95 10.99 3.41
N LEU A 182 23.67 10.73 2.13
CA LEU A 182 24.44 9.79 1.31
C LEU A 182 25.90 10.21 1.14
N TYR A 183 26.18 11.51 1.00
CA TYR A 183 27.54 12.04 0.88
C TYR A 183 28.30 12.08 2.21
N THR A 184 27.61 12.09 3.34
CA THR A 184 28.22 12.27 4.67
C THR A 184 28.29 10.97 5.49
N SER A 185 27.79 9.85 4.96
CA SER A 185 27.69 8.56 5.67
C SER A 185 28.58 7.41 5.07
#